data_307b536c010f225f47a86d451742494d
#
_entry.id   307b536c010f225f47a86d451742494d
#
_cell.length_a   1.000
_cell.length_b   1.000
_cell.length_c   1.000
_cell.angle_alpha   90.00
_cell.angle_beta   90.00
_cell.angle_gamma   90.00
#
_symmetry.space_group_name_H-M   'P 1'
#
loop_
_entity.id
_entity.type
_entity.pdbx_description
1 polymer ?
#
loop_
_entity_poly.entity_id
_entity_poly.type
_entity_poly.pdbx_seq_one_letter_code
_entity_poly.pdbx_strand_id
1 'polypeptide(L)'
;MMRLSLTRRQYYTLCTMALLSPLLHLVPRKTAAEAGCGGWLSGAAALVPLLLFAALLEGILRRGRPGEGIGEITLRALGPVAGRAALCLYALWFLLYGAFALRIGAERFIEAVFPLSQPWPFVVTILAMAVCGALGAPKALFRAAEIFWPLLAGVLTLVLVFALPGLDVKNLLPVTAADAPGVARSALTVFGAGAAVLFFAAFTGGATPETPGRACCAMRWCVRTCVLVTLLSVFTIGNLGAGLTAQLNHPFFTLLRNISLFHAVERFGALVIGLWVLP
;
A
#
# COMPACT_ATOMS: atom_id res chain seq x y z
N MET A 1 11.72 -22.27 -16.67
CA MET A 1 11.01 -21.35 -15.77
C MET A 1 9.79 -22.05 -15.20
N MET A 2 9.71 -22.19 -13.89
CA MET A 2 8.59 -22.85 -13.22
C MET A 2 7.36 -21.93 -13.30
N ARG A 3 6.33 -22.32 -14.06
CA ARG A 3 5.07 -21.57 -14.14
C ARG A 3 4.41 -21.56 -12.76
N LEU A 4 4.40 -20.41 -12.11
CA LEU A 4 3.69 -20.21 -10.85
C LEU A 4 2.19 -20.20 -11.14
N SER A 5 1.50 -21.28 -10.84
CA SER A 5 0.03 -21.29 -10.83
C SER A 5 -0.46 -20.53 -9.60
N LEU A 6 -0.64 -19.23 -9.73
CA LEU A 6 -1.16 -18.38 -8.66
C LEU A 6 -2.67 -18.21 -8.81
N THR A 7 -3.41 -18.33 -7.72
CA THR A 7 -4.82 -17.96 -7.71
C THR A 7 -4.95 -16.44 -7.73
N ARG A 8 -6.02 -15.91 -8.34
CA ARG A 8 -6.31 -14.46 -8.35
C ARG A 8 -6.41 -13.90 -6.95
N ARG A 9 -6.96 -14.64 -6.02
CA ARG A 9 -7.07 -14.24 -4.63
C ARG A 9 -5.68 -13.99 -4.03
N GLN A 10 -4.74 -14.92 -4.18
CA GLN A 10 -3.35 -14.79 -3.71
C GLN A 10 -2.67 -13.56 -4.27
N TYR A 11 -2.80 -13.34 -5.58
CA TYR A 11 -2.21 -12.22 -6.27
C TYR A 11 -2.69 -10.86 -5.69
N TYR A 12 -4.02 -10.64 -5.63
CA TYR A 12 -4.54 -9.38 -5.13
C TYR A 12 -4.42 -9.22 -3.61
N THR A 13 -4.35 -10.32 -2.86
CA THR A 13 -4.02 -10.28 -1.43
C THR A 13 -2.61 -9.77 -1.22
N LEU A 14 -1.63 -10.28 -1.97
CA LEU A 14 -0.25 -9.78 -1.89
C LEU A 14 -0.17 -8.30 -2.30
N CYS A 15 -0.86 -7.88 -3.37
CA CYS A 15 -0.94 -6.47 -3.75
C CYS A 15 -1.50 -5.60 -2.61
N THR A 16 -2.53 -6.07 -1.92
CA THR A 16 -3.11 -5.34 -0.79
C THR A 16 -2.15 -5.25 0.38
N MET A 17 -1.44 -6.34 0.71
CA MET A 17 -0.41 -6.35 1.75
C MET A 17 0.73 -5.39 1.43
N ALA A 18 1.26 -5.43 0.20
CA ALA A 18 2.33 -4.53 -0.23
C ALA A 18 1.91 -3.05 -0.17
N LEU A 19 0.63 -2.76 -0.41
CA LEU A 19 0.10 -1.40 -0.37
C LEU A 19 -0.27 -0.94 1.04
N LEU A 20 -0.58 -1.86 1.96
CA LEU A 20 -1.08 -1.54 3.29
C LEU A 20 -0.12 -0.63 4.06
N SER A 21 1.17 -0.90 3.98
CA SER A 21 2.22 -0.12 4.62
C SER A 21 2.21 1.37 4.20
N PRO A 22 2.32 1.74 2.92
CA PRO A 22 2.22 3.15 2.53
C PRO A 22 0.85 3.76 2.80
N LEU A 23 -0.24 2.98 2.74
CA LEU A 23 -1.59 3.48 3.04
C LEU A 23 -1.75 3.96 4.47
N LEU A 24 -1.15 3.26 5.42
CA LEU A 24 -1.28 3.59 6.83
C LEU A 24 -0.38 4.76 7.25
N HIS A 25 0.77 4.88 6.63
CA HIS A 25 1.80 5.82 7.10
C HIS A 25 1.88 7.08 6.24
N LEU A 26 1.99 6.91 4.92
CA LEU A 26 2.26 8.01 4.02
C LEU A 26 0.99 8.74 3.60
N VAL A 27 -0.05 7.98 3.27
CA VAL A 27 -1.25 8.54 2.64
C VAL A 27 -1.99 9.50 3.56
N PRO A 28 -2.36 9.18 4.82
CA PRO A 28 -3.11 10.11 5.68
C PRO A 28 -2.35 11.42 5.92
N ARG A 29 -1.03 11.33 6.14
CA ARG A 29 -0.19 12.52 6.30
C ARG A 29 -0.19 13.41 5.06
N LYS A 30 0.07 12.81 3.89
CA LYS A 30 0.15 13.54 2.62
C LYS A 30 -1.18 14.13 2.21
N THR A 31 -2.26 13.39 2.36
CA THR A 31 -3.60 13.87 2.02
C THR A 31 -4.04 15.03 2.92
N ALA A 32 -3.73 14.96 4.23
CA ALA A 32 -3.98 16.07 5.15
C ALA A 32 -3.10 17.29 4.87
N ALA A 33 -1.81 17.08 4.51
CA ALA A 33 -0.90 18.19 4.20
C ALA A 33 -1.27 18.93 2.91
N GLU A 34 -1.79 18.25 1.89
CA GLU A 34 -2.09 18.80 0.58
C GLU A 34 -3.53 19.34 0.47
N ALA A 35 -4.49 18.67 1.11
CA ALA A 35 -5.92 18.94 0.98
C ALA A 35 -6.61 19.33 2.30
N GLY A 36 -5.87 19.43 3.40
CA GLY A 36 -6.43 19.82 4.70
C GLY A 36 -7.59 18.91 5.11
N CYS A 37 -8.71 19.52 5.50
CA CYS A 37 -9.94 18.79 5.88
C CYS A 37 -10.51 17.96 4.73
N GLY A 38 -10.32 18.37 3.46
CA GLY A 38 -10.75 17.64 2.27
C GLY A 38 -9.92 16.41 1.93
N GLY A 39 -8.85 16.12 2.68
CA GLY A 39 -7.92 15.02 2.42
C GLY A 39 -8.56 13.63 2.31
N TRP A 40 -9.70 13.41 2.96
CA TRP A 40 -10.45 12.16 2.87
C TRP A 40 -11.06 11.89 1.49
N LEU A 41 -11.30 12.93 0.68
CA LEU A 41 -11.79 12.79 -0.69
C LEU A 41 -10.73 12.28 -1.67
N SER A 42 -9.46 12.29 -1.29
CA SER A 42 -8.33 11.88 -2.14
C SER A 42 -8.44 10.44 -2.63
N GLY A 43 -8.97 9.53 -1.79
CA GLY A 43 -9.22 8.15 -2.17
C GLY A 43 -10.28 8.04 -3.28
N ALA A 44 -11.37 8.77 -3.15
CA ALA A 44 -12.43 8.81 -4.17
C ALA A 44 -11.94 9.46 -5.46
N ALA A 45 -11.18 10.57 -5.36
CA ALA A 45 -10.61 11.26 -6.52
C ALA A 45 -9.57 10.41 -7.27
N ALA A 46 -8.79 9.59 -6.54
CA ALA A 46 -7.80 8.69 -7.14
C ALA A 46 -8.41 7.48 -7.86
N LEU A 47 -9.70 7.20 -7.64
CA LEU A 47 -10.36 6.02 -8.22
C LEU A 47 -10.31 6.04 -9.75
N VAL A 48 -10.65 7.18 -10.37
CA VAL A 48 -10.70 7.30 -11.84
C VAL A 48 -9.33 7.04 -12.47
N PRO A 49 -8.26 7.78 -12.11
CA PRO A 49 -6.94 7.54 -12.71
C PRO A 49 -6.41 6.12 -12.40
N LEU A 50 -6.71 5.55 -11.23
CA LEU A 50 -6.28 4.20 -10.88
C LEU A 50 -7.00 3.13 -11.72
N LEU A 51 -8.29 3.30 -11.97
CA LEU A 51 -9.06 2.41 -12.85
C LEU A 51 -8.57 2.49 -14.30
N LEU A 52 -8.28 3.70 -14.79
CA LEU A 52 -7.72 3.90 -16.13
C LEU A 52 -6.36 3.21 -16.26
N PHE A 53 -5.49 3.38 -15.28
CA PHE A 53 -4.19 2.72 -15.25
C PHE A 53 -4.32 1.20 -15.22
N ALA A 54 -5.20 0.67 -14.37
CA ALA A 54 -5.46 -0.77 -14.30
C ALA A 54 -6.00 -1.32 -15.64
N ALA A 55 -6.89 -0.59 -16.31
CA ALA A 55 -7.42 -0.96 -17.61
C ALA A 55 -6.34 -0.95 -18.71
N LEU A 56 -5.47 0.08 -18.72
CA LEU A 56 -4.34 0.17 -19.65
C LEU A 56 -3.35 -0.98 -19.44
N LEU A 57 -2.97 -1.23 -18.18
CA LEU A 57 -2.06 -2.32 -17.82
C LEU A 57 -2.63 -3.68 -18.21
N GLU A 58 -3.89 -3.91 -17.95
CA GLU A 58 -4.58 -5.13 -18.37
C GLU A 58 -4.66 -5.25 -19.89
N GLY A 59 -4.88 -4.15 -20.61
CA GLY A 59 -4.85 -4.09 -22.07
C GLY A 59 -3.51 -4.49 -22.65
N ILE A 60 -2.40 -4.05 -22.03
CA ILE A 60 -1.03 -4.43 -22.40
C ILE A 60 -0.79 -5.92 -22.14
N LEU A 61 -1.15 -6.39 -20.94
CA LEU A 61 -0.95 -7.79 -20.55
C LEU A 61 -1.77 -8.77 -21.41
N ARG A 62 -2.97 -8.37 -21.88
CA ARG A 62 -3.79 -9.19 -22.79
C ARG A 62 -3.18 -9.36 -24.19
N ARG A 63 -2.35 -8.41 -24.63
CA ARG A 63 -1.62 -8.51 -25.91
C ARG A 63 -0.37 -9.40 -25.80
N GLY A 64 0.03 -9.75 -24.57
CA GLY A 64 1.09 -10.71 -24.28
C GLY A 64 0.64 -12.15 -24.50
N ARG A 65 1.61 -13.07 -24.58
CA ARG A 65 1.33 -14.51 -24.57
C ARG A 65 0.88 -14.96 -23.17
N PRO A 66 0.14 -16.06 -23.06
CA PRO A 66 -0.26 -16.59 -21.77
C PRO A 66 0.93 -16.79 -20.82
N GLY A 67 0.91 -16.12 -19.67
CA GLY A 67 1.96 -16.19 -18.65
C GLY A 67 3.16 -15.25 -18.84
N GLU A 68 3.16 -14.41 -19.91
CA GLU A 68 4.16 -13.35 -20.06
C GLU A 68 3.90 -12.21 -19.08
N GLY A 69 4.96 -11.74 -18.41
CA GLY A 69 4.96 -10.52 -17.65
C GLY A 69 5.28 -9.29 -18.49
N ILE A 70 5.16 -8.12 -17.89
CA ILE A 70 5.46 -6.85 -18.57
C ILE A 70 6.91 -6.81 -19.09
N GLY A 71 7.86 -7.45 -18.39
CA GLY A 71 9.26 -7.51 -18.81
C GLY A 71 9.44 -8.22 -20.16
N GLU A 72 8.77 -9.36 -20.36
CA GLU A 72 8.86 -10.13 -21.61
C GLU A 72 8.16 -9.39 -22.76
N ILE A 73 7.03 -8.74 -22.46
CA ILE A 73 6.30 -7.90 -23.43
C ILE A 73 7.18 -6.72 -23.87
N THR A 74 7.89 -6.08 -22.93
CA THR A 74 8.80 -4.95 -23.20
C THR A 74 9.95 -5.39 -24.11
N LEU A 75 10.57 -6.55 -23.83
CA LEU A 75 11.64 -7.09 -24.69
C LEU A 75 11.15 -7.37 -26.10
N ARG A 76 9.95 -7.91 -26.24
CA ARG A 76 9.37 -8.20 -27.55
C ARG A 76 8.99 -6.94 -28.33
N ALA A 77 8.45 -5.94 -27.64
CA ALA A 77 7.99 -4.69 -28.26
C ALA A 77 9.13 -3.76 -28.68
N LEU A 78 10.17 -3.63 -27.83
CA LEU A 78 11.29 -2.72 -28.03
C LEU A 78 12.53 -3.38 -28.65
N GLY A 79 12.51 -4.70 -28.80
CA GLY A 79 13.67 -5.45 -29.29
C GLY A 79 14.76 -5.67 -28.23
N PRO A 80 15.86 -6.37 -28.60
CA PRO A 80 16.83 -6.87 -27.63
C PRO A 80 17.69 -5.78 -26.99
N VAL A 81 17.97 -4.67 -27.67
CA VAL A 81 18.82 -3.60 -27.14
C VAL A 81 18.02 -2.64 -26.29
N ALA A 82 17.00 -2.00 -26.86
CA ALA A 82 16.17 -1.02 -26.15
C ALA A 82 15.33 -1.68 -25.05
N GLY A 83 14.86 -2.91 -25.27
CA GLY A 83 14.14 -3.67 -24.23
C GLY A 83 15.01 -4.02 -23.04
N ARG A 84 16.28 -4.42 -23.22
CA ARG A 84 17.21 -4.63 -22.10
C ARG A 84 17.51 -3.34 -21.36
N ALA A 85 17.72 -2.23 -22.05
CA ALA A 85 17.93 -0.93 -21.44
C ALA A 85 16.72 -0.53 -20.56
N ALA A 86 15.51 -0.71 -21.07
CA ALA A 86 14.28 -0.47 -20.31
C ALA A 86 14.19 -1.37 -19.06
N LEU A 87 14.53 -2.65 -19.17
CA LEU A 87 14.53 -3.57 -18.03
C LEU A 87 15.58 -3.20 -16.98
N CYS A 88 16.76 -2.71 -17.39
CA CYS A 88 17.78 -2.19 -16.46
C CYS A 88 17.25 -0.95 -15.71
N LEU A 89 16.54 -0.05 -16.37
CA LEU A 89 15.90 1.09 -15.72
C LEU A 89 14.82 0.66 -14.71
N TYR A 90 14.00 -0.32 -15.07
CA TYR A 90 13.02 -0.87 -14.12
C TYR A 90 13.69 -1.55 -12.92
N ALA A 91 14.76 -2.31 -13.14
CA ALA A 91 15.53 -2.96 -12.09
C ALA A 91 16.14 -1.91 -11.13
N LEU A 92 16.71 -0.84 -11.68
CA LEU A 92 17.25 0.27 -10.89
C LEU A 92 16.14 0.95 -10.07
N TRP A 93 14.99 1.22 -10.69
CA TRP A 93 13.85 1.82 -10.00
C TRP A 93 13.34 0.93 -8.85
N PHE A 94 13.21 -0.38 -9.08
CA PHE A 94 12.81 -1.33 -8.01
C PHE A 94 13.83 -1.40 -6.88
N LEU A 95 15.11 -1.34 -7.21
CA LEU A 95 16.18 -1.32 -6.20
C LEU A 95 16.12 -0.06 -5.34
N LEU A 96 15.92 1.11 -5.94
CA LEU A 96 15.74 2.36 -5.21
C LEU A 96 14.48 2.35 -4.36
N TYR A 97 13.37 1.85 -4.90
CA TYR A 97 12.12 1.70 -4.16
C TYR A 97 12.27 0.73 -2.98
N GLY A 98 12.95 -0.40 -3.18
CA GLY A 98 13.25 -1.37 -2.13
C GLY A 98 14.14 -0.77 -1.02
N ALA A 99 15.19 -0.04 -1.38
CA ALA A 99 16.05 0.64 -0.42
C ALA A 99 15.27 1.69 0.41
N PHE A 100 14.39 2.45 -0.24
CA PHE A 100 13.52 3.41 0.44
C PHE A 100 12.52 2.71 1.38
N ALA A 101 11.92 1.61 0.95
CA ALA A 101 10.99 0.82 1.76
C ALA A 101 11.68 0.22 2.99
N LEU A 102 12.91 -0.31 2.84
CA LEU A 102 13.74 -0.81 3.93
C LEU A 102 14.03 0.27 4.98
N ARG A 103 14.42 1.46 4.53
CA ARG A 103 14.71 2.57 5.43
C ARG A 103 13.49 2.99 6.21
N ILE A 104 12.36 3.20 5.53
CA ILE A 104 11.10 3.55 6.19
C ILE A 104 10.65 2.45 7.16
N GLY A 105 10.79 1.17 6.78
CA GLY A 105 10.48 0.05 7.66
C GLY A 105 11.30 0.07 8.95
N ALA A 106 12.61 0.30 8.85
CA ALA A 106 13.51 0.41 10.01
C ALA A 106 13.16 1.61 10.91
N GLU A 107 12.92 2.79 10.32
CA GLU A 107 12.54 4.01 11.06
C GLU A 107 11.25 3.78 11.87
N ARG A 108 10.27 3.06 11.29
CA ARG A 108 9.02 2.71 11.99
C ARG A 108 9.24 1.82 13.20
N PHE A 109 10.11 0.81 13.07
CA PHE A 109 10.47 -0.05 14.21
C PHE A 109 11.06 0.75 15.36
N ILE A 110 11.94 1.67 15.04
CA ILE A 110 12.59 2.54 16.03
C ILE A 110 11.55 3.40 16.71
N GLU A 111 10.74 4.14 15.96
CA GLU A 111 9.73 5.04 16.53
C GLU A 111 8.66 4.30 17.35
N ALA A 112 8.32 3.06 16.96
CA ALA A 112 7.27 2.29 17.59
C ALA A 112 7.72 1.55 18.85
N VAL A 113 8.93 0.96 18.83
CA VAL A 113 9.35 -0.01 19.86
C VAL A 113 10.68 0.36 20.52
N PHE A 114 11.61 0.95 19.78
CA PHE A 114 12.98 1.19 20.24
C PHE A 114 13.47 2.61 19.97
N PRO A 115 12.88 3.66 20.55
CA PRO A 115 13.13 5.06 20.17
C PRO A 115 14.55 5.54 20.36
N LEU A 116 15.39 4.83 21.14
CA LEU A 116 16.80 5.16 21.38
C LEU A 116 17.77 4.30 20.56
N SER A 117 17.28 3.45 19.68
CA SER A 117 18.12 2.53 18.91
C SER A 117 18.57 3.14 17.58
N GLN A 118 19.73 2.68 17.07
CA GLN A 118 20.20 3.06 15.75
C GLN A 118 19.46 2.30 14.64
N PRO A 119 19.28 2.88 13.43
CA PRO A 119 18.52 2.27 12.34
C PRO A 119 19.17 1.03 11.72
N TRP A 120 20.52 0.97 11.71
CA TRP A 120 21.24 -0.03 10.92
C TRP A 120 20.97 -1.51 11.31
N PRO A 121 20.78 -1.91 12.59
CA PRO A 121 20.49 -3.30 12.92
C PRO A 121 19.15 -3.74 12.34
N PHE A 122 18.14 -2.85 12.36
CA PHE A 122 16.81 -3.14 11.82
C PHE A 122 16.83 -3.23 10.29
N VAL A 123 17.58 -2.34 9.61
CA VAL A 123 17.78 -2.42 8.16
C VAL A 123 18.42 -3.74 7.76
N VAL A 124 19.49 -4.17 8.47
CA VAL A 124 20.16 -5.43 8.18
C VAL A 124 19.23 -6.62 8.42
N THR A 125 18.46 -6.62 9.52
CA THR A 125 17.54 -7.70 9.85
C THR A 125 16.42 -7.81 8.80
N ILE A 126 15.77 -6.69 8.44
CA ILE A 126 14.70 -6.67 7.43
C ILE A 126 15.26 -7.10 6.06
N LEU A 127 16.46 -6.61 5.70
CA LEU A 127 17.12 -7.01 4.45
C LEU A 127 17.42 -8.52 4.43
N ALA A 128 17.96 -9.07 5.52
CA ALA A 128 18.22 -10.51 5.63
C ALA A 128 16.93 -11.32 5.47
N MET A 129 15.85 -10.92 6.14
CA MET A 129 14.53 -11.55 5.98
C MET A 129 14.01 -11.46 4.54
N ALA A 130 14.14 -10.28 3.90
CA ALA A 130 13.73 -10.08 2.51
C ALA A 130 14.54 -10.96 1.55
N VAL A 131 15.87 -11.08 1.74
CA VAL A 131 16.72 -11.96 0.95
C VAL A 131 16.35 -13.42 1.15
N CYS A 132 16.16 -13.88 2.41
CA CYS A 132 15.70 -15.23 2.69
C CYS A 132 14.34 -15.52 2.03
N GLY A 133 13.40 -14.56 2.09
CA GLY A 133 12.11 -14.66 1.42
C GLY A 133 12.23 -14.73 -0.11
N ALA A 134 13.15 -13.96 -0.70
CA ALA A 134 13.39 -13.95 -2.13
C ALA A 134 14.08 -15.23 -2.65
N LEU A 135 14.96 -15.82 -1.84
CA LEU A 135 15.61 -17.10 -2.14
C LEU A 135 14.69 -18.30 -1.93
N GLY A 136 13.63 -18.13 -1.15
CA GLY A 136 12.61 -19.14 -0.90
C GLY A 136 11.69 -19.37 -2.09
N ALA A 137 10.76 -20.32 -1.94
CA ALA A 137 9.75 -20.60 -2.96
C ALA A 137 8.76 -19.42 -3.03
N PRO A 138 8.58 -18.77 -4.20
CA PRO A 138 7.64 -17.64 -4.32
C PRO A 138 6.22 -17.95 -3.82
N LYS A 139 5.78 -19.22 -3.96
CA LYS A 139 4.47 -19.66 -3.42
C LYS A 139 4.35 -19.49 -1.90
N ALA A 140 5.46 -19.51 -1.16
CA ALA A 140 5.43 -19.31 0.29
C ALA A 140 5.01 -17.89 0.66
N LEU A 141 5.52 -16.88 -0.07
CA LEU A 141 5.13 -15.48 0.12
C LEU A 141 3.63 -15.26 -0.11
N PHE A 142 3.09 -15.85 -1.19
CA PHE A 142 1.66 -15.74 -1.48
C PHE A 142 0.78 -16.41 -0.41
N ARG A 143 1.21 -17.57 0.12
CA ARG A 143 0.51 -18.25 1.22
C ARG A 143 0.61 -17.46 2.52
N ALA A 144 1.78 -16.93 2.83
CA ALA A 144 1.94 -16.07 3.99
C ALA A 144 1.00 -14.86 3.92
N ALA A 145 0.93 -14.18 2.79
CA ALA A 145 0.00 -13.08 2.58
C ALA A 145 -1.48 -13.47 2.78
N GLU A 146 -1.89 -14.68 2.37
CA GLU A 146 -3.26 -15.18 2.60
C GLU A 146 -3.57 -15.44 4.07
N ILE A 147 -2.57 -15.83 4.87
CA ILE A 147 -2.74 -16.08 6.30
C ILE A 147 -2.74 -14.77 7.08
N PHE A 148 -1.81 -13.86 6.76
CA PHE A 148 -1.66 -12.60 7.48
C PHE A 148 -2.75 -11.59 7.16
N TRP A 149 -3.24 -11.56 5.92
CA TRP A 149 -4.25 -10.60 5.49
C TRP A 149 -5.52 -10.60 6.35
N PRO A 150 -6.22 -11.71 6.61
CA PRO A 150 -7.43 -11.71 7.43
C PRO A 150 -7.15 -11.27 8.87
N LEU A 151 -5.97 -11.61 9.42
CA LEU A 151 -5.55 -11.17 10.74
C LEU A 151 -5.40 -9.64 10.77
N LEU A 152 -4.65 -9.06 9.83
CA LEU A 152 -4.45 -7.62 9.73
C LEU A 152 -5.75 -6.87 9.44
N ALA A 153 -6.60 -7.40 8.57
CA ALA A 153 -7.90 -6.83 8.27
C ALA A 153 -8.82 -6.84 9.51
N GLY A 154 -8.78 -7.92 10.30
CA GLY A 154 -9.51 -8.01 11.56
C GLY A 154 -9.03 -6.97 12.57
N VAL A 155 -7.71 -6.85 12.76
CA VAL A 155 -7.12 -5.83 13.65
C VAL A 155 -7.46 -4.42 13.16
N LEU A 156 -7.35 -4.15 11.86
CA LEU A 156 -7.72 -2.85 11.28
C LEU A 156 -9.18 -2.51 11.56
N THR A 157 -10.07 -3.47 11.31
CA THR A 157 -11.51 -3.29 11.57
C THR A 157 -11.77 -2.98 13.04
N LEU A 158 -11.11 -3.72 13.95
CA LEU A 158 -11.22 -3.49 15.39
C LEU A 158 -10.77 -2.07 15.75
N VAL A 159 -9.63 -1.62 15.24
CA VAL A 159 -9.12 -0.27 15.46
C VAL A 159 -10.10 0.79 14.97
N LEU A 160 -10.65 0.63 13.76
CA LEU A 160 -11.62 1.58 13.22
C LEU A 160 -12.90 1.63 14.06
N VAL A 161 -13.38 0.49 14.56
CA VAL A 161 -14.55 0.44 15.46
C VAL A 161 -14.28 1.20 16.76
N PHE A 162 -13.11 1.01 17.36
CA PHE A 162 -12.74 1.74 18.59
C PHE A 162 -12.40 3.22 18.36
N ALA A 163 -12.06 3.60 17.13
CA ALA A 163 -11.86 5.01 16.76
C ALA A 163 -13.16 5.77 16.49
N LEU A 164 -14.30 5.08 16.34
CA LEU A 164 -15.61 5.71 16.07
C LEU A 164 -16.03 6.75 17.10
N PRO A 165 -15.92 6.50 18.43
CA PRO A 165 -16.36 7.47 19.43
C PRO A 165 -15.58 8.79 19.43
N GLY A 166 -14.32 8.77 18.98
CA GLY A 166 -13.44 9.95 18.90
C GLY A 166 -13.57 10.72 17.59
N LEU A 167 -14.41 10.27 16.65
CA LEU A 167 -14.54 10.88 15.34
C LEU A 167 -15.37 12.17 15.45
N ASP A 168 -14.72 13.32 15.23
CA ASP A 168 -15.41 14.61 15.13
C ASP A 168 -15.58 15.01 13.66
N VAL A 169 -16.85 15.11 13.24
CA VAL A 169 -17.22 15.51 11.87
C VAL A 169 -16.75 16.95 11.55
N LYS A 170 -16.55 17.80 12.55
CA LYS A 170 -16.04 19.16 12.37
C LYS A 170 -14.62 19.17 11.80
N ASN A 171 -13.82 18.13 12.07
CA ASN A 171 -12.48 17.98 11.53
C ASN A 171 -12.47 17.61 10.01
N LEU A 172 -13.60 17.12 9.49
CA LEU A 172 -13.77 16.74 8.09
C LEU A 172 -14.43 17.83 7.26
N LEU A 173 -15.01 18.83 7.90
CA LEU A 173 -15.75 19.93 7.27
C LEU A 173 -15.21 21.27 7.77
N PRO A 174 -15.38 22.38 7.03
CA PRO A 174 -16.00 22.45 5.70
C PRO A 174 -15.04 22.04 4.58
N VAL A 175 -15.56 21.40 3.56
CA VAL A 175 -14.83 21.15 2.29
C VAL A 175 -15.37 22.17 1.28
N THR A 176 -14.47 22.96 0.70
CA THR A 176 -14.80 24.04 -0.23
C THR A 176 -14.26 23.75 -1.62
N ALA A 177 -14.76 24.44 -2.63
CA ALA A 177 -14.21 24.34 -3.99
C ALA A 177 -12.73 24.78 -4.06
N ALA A 178 -12.27 25.62 -3.12
CA ALA A 178 -10.88 26.02 -3.02
C ALA A 178 -9.93 24.87 -2.67
N ASP A 179 -10.44 23.80 -2.05
CA ASP A 179 -9.66 22.60 -1.66
C ASP A 179 -9.46 21.65 -2.85
N ALA A 180 -10.20 21.81 -3.95
CA ALA A 180 -10.15 20.92 -5.12
C ALA A 180 -8.73 20.71 -5.69
N PRO A 181 -7.86 21.73 -5.83
CA PRO A 181 -6.47 21.52 -6.27
C PRO A 181 -5.65 20.71 -5.29
N GLY A 182 -5.87 20.86 -3.98
CA GLY A 182 -5.25 20.07 -2.92
C GLY A 182 -5.69 18.61 -2.98
N VAL A 183 -6.99 18.37 -3.14
CA VAL A 183 -7.56 17.02 -3.33
C VAL A 183 -7.01 16.35 -4.58
N ALA A 184 -6.86 17.08 -5.68
CA ALA A 184 -6.28 16.55 -6.91
C ALA A 184 -4.81 16.16 -6.74
N ARG A 185 -4.00 16.97 -6.05
CA ARG A 185 -2.59 16.65 -5.74
C ARG A 185 -2.49 15.43 -4.84
N SER A 186 -3.25 15.39 -3.77
CA SER A 186 -3.27 14.25 -2.85
C SER A 186 -3.80 12.96 -3.50
N ALA A 187 -4.73 13.07 -4.44
CA ALA A 187 -5.19 11.95 -5.26
C ALA A 187 -4.06 11.36 -6.12
N LEU A 188 -3.12 12.18 -6.60
CA LEU A 188 -1.93 11.69 -7.31
C LEU A 188 -1.01 10.87 -6.41
N THR A 189 -0.89 11.23 -5.12
CA THR A 189 -0.14 10.43 -4.13
C THR A 189 -0.77 9.04 -3.95
N VAL A 190 -2.09 8.98 -3.81
CA VAL A 190 -2.84 7.71 -3.70
C VAL A 190 -2.72 6.89 -4.99
N PHE A 191 -2.88 7.55 -6.13
CA PHE A 191 -2.71 6.94 -7.45
C PHE A 191 -1.30 6.35 -7.60
N GLY A 192 -0.25 7.13 -7.29
CA GLY A 192 1.14 6.69 -7.39
C GLY A 192 1.44 5.43 -6.57
N ALA A 193 0.94 5.37 -5.33
CA ALA A 193 1.09 4.20 -4.48
C ALA A 193 0.39 2.96 -5.07
N GLY A 194 -0.87 3.10 -5.50
CA GLY A 194 -1.63 2.00 -6.10
C GLY A 194 -1.07 1.54 -7.46
N ALA A 195 -0.69 2.50 -8.31
CA ALA A 195 -0.11 2.23 -9.62
C ALA A 195 1.25 1.52 -9.52
N ALA A 196 2.11 1.92 -8.57
CA ALA A 196 3.40 1.27 -8.33
C ALA A 196 3.22 -0.21 -7.99
N VAL A 197 2.29 -0.55 -7.10
CA VAL A 197 2.02 -1.94 -6.73
C VAL A 197 1.45 -2.74 -7.90
N LEU A 198 0.50 -2.20 -8.65
CA LEU A 198 -0.05 -2.87 -9.83
C LEU A 198 1.02 -3.09 -10.91
N PHE A 199 1.88 -2.11 -11.15
CA PHE A 199 2.97 -2.20 -12.10
C PHE A 199 4.00 -3.25 -11.68
N PHE A 200 4.41 -3.25 -10.41
CA PHE A 200 5.29 -4.27 -9.85
C PHE A 200 4.70 -5.68 -10.01
N ALA A 201 3.43 -5.83 -9.66
CA ALA A 201 2.73 -7.10 -9.77
C ALA A 201 2.63 -7.59 -11.22
N ALA A 202 2.59 -6.70 -12.21
CA ALA A 202 2.54 -7.05 -13.63
C ALA A 202 3.82 -7.75 -14.15
N PHE A 203 4.96 -7.61 -13.45
CA PHE A 203 6.20 -8.35 -13.79
C PHE A 203 6.11 -9.84 -13.47
N THR A 204 5.22 -10.26 -12.57
CA THR A 204 5.06 -11.68 -12.22
C THR A 204 4.33 -12.52 -13.27
N GLY A 205 3.96 -11.95 -14.41
CA GLY A 205 3.19 -12.62 -15.46
C GLY A 205 1.70 -12.79 -15.12
N GLY A 206 1.29 -12.34 -13.95
CA GLY A 206 -0.08 -12.41 -13.48
C GLY A 206 -0.54 -13.82 -13.10
N ALA A 207 -1.70 -13.89 -12.44
CA ALA A 207 -2.39 -15.15 -12.22
C ALA A 207 -2.88 -15.72 -13.56
N THR A 208 -2.76 -17.03 -13.72
CA THR A 208 -3.02 -17.80 -14.95
C THR A 208 -4.07 -17.22 -15.91
N PRO A 209 -3.77 -17.20 -17.23
CA PRO A 209 -4.59 -16.52 -18.25
C PRO A 209 -5.96 -17.12 -18.50
N GLU A 210 -6.22 -18.32 -18.03
CA GLU A 210 -7.30 -19.19 -18.48
C GLU A 210 -8.70 -18.83 -17.95
N THR A 211 -8.82 -17.79 -17.13
CA THR A 211 -10.12 -17.48 -16.55
C THR A 211 -10.65 -16.11 -17.03
N PRO A 212 -11.81 -16.04 -17.71
CA PRO A 212 -12.47 -14.78 -18.07
C PRO A 212 -12.74 -13.94 -16.80
N GLY A 213 -12.55 -12.61 -16.86
CA GLY A 213 -12.83 -11.70 -15.74
C GLY A 213 -11.60 -11.14 -15.01
N ARG A 214 -10.39 -11.18 -15.58
CA ARG A 214 -9.16 -10.61 -14.98
C ARG A 214 -9.30 -9.09 -14.76
N ALA A 215 -9.80 -8.36 -15.74
CA ALA A 215 -10.02 -6.92 -15.64
C ALA A 215 -10.98 -6.58 -14.49
N CYS A 216 -12.04 -7.36 -14.31
CA CYS A 216 -12.99 -7.16 -13.22
C CYS A 216 -12.33 -7.33 -11.83
N CYS A 217 -11.34 -8.21 -11.68
CA CYS A 217 -10.62 -8.39 -10.43
C CYS A 217 -9.69 -7.21 -10.13
N ALA A 218 -8.96 -6.69 -11.14
CA ALA A 218 -8.13 -5.50 -11.00
C ALA A 218 -8.97 -4.27 -10.61
N MET A 219 -10.10 -4.06 -11.31
CA MET A 219 -11.03 -2.98 -10.99
C MET A 219 -11.59 -3.10 -9.57
N ARG A 220 -12.01 -4.28 -9.14
CA ARG A 220 -12.48 -4.51 -7.77
C ARG A 220 -11.40 -4.22 -6.73
N TRP A 221 -10.16 -4.57 -7.03
CA TRP A 221 -9.03 -4.27 -6.16
C TRP A 221 -8.81 -2.75 -6.07
N CYS A 222 -8.84 -2.01 -7.18
CA CYS A 222 -8.75 -0.55 -7.19
C CYS A 222 -9.85 0.10 -6.33
N VAL A 223 -11.10 -0.34 -6.50
CA VAL A 223 -12.23 0.17 -5.70
C VAL A 223 -12.00 -0.10 -4.21
N ARG A 224 -11.64 -1.33 -3.83
CA ARG A 224 -11.36 -1.67 -2.42
C ARG A 224 -10.24 -0.85 -1.84
N THR A 225 -9.18 -0.63 -2.61
CA THR A 225 -8.04 0.21 -2.21
C THR A 225 -8.47 1.65 -1.97
N CYS A 226 -9.21 2.24 -2.90
CA CYS A 226 -9.70 3.62 -2.74
C CYS A 226 -10.67 3.76 -1.56
N VAL A 227 -11.55 2.79 -1.35
CA VAL A 227 -12.43 2.76 -0.16
C VAL A 227 -11.60 2.68 1.12
N LEU A 228 -10.59 1.80 1.16
CA LEU A 228 -9.71 1.68 2.32
C LEU A 228 -8.96 2.99 2.61
N VAL A 229 -8.41 3.64 1.57
CA VAL A 229 -7.76 4.96 1.70
C VAL A 229 -8.72 5.99 2.26
N THR A 230 -9.92 6.09 1.70
CA THR A 230 -10.94 7.03 2.18
C THR A 230 -11.29 6.78 3.64
N LEU A 231 -11.54 5.52 4.03
CA LEU A 231 -11.80 5.16 5.42
C LEU A 231 -10.64 5.55 6.34
N LEU A 232 -9.40 5.18 6.00
CA LEU A 232 -8.23 5.53 6.80
C LEU A 232 -8.07 7.04 6.95
N SER A 233 -8.26 7.80 5.87
CA SER A 233 -8.17 9.27 5.91
C SER A 233 -9.29 9.89 6.73
N VAL A 234 -10.55 9.41 6.61
CA VAL A 234 -11.68 9.86 7.42
C VAL A 234 -11.41 9.65 8.90
N PHE A 235 -10.98 8.44 9.28
CA PHE A 235 -10.74 8.14 10.70
C PHE A 235 -9.53 8.90 11.25
N THR A 236 -8.46 9.04 10.46
CA THR A 236 -7.25 9.73 10.93
C THR A 236 -7.49 11.23 11.03
N ILE A 237 -8.02 11.87 9.98
CA ILE A 237 -8.30 13.32 9.99
C ILE A 237 -9.46 13.64 10.95
N GLY A 238 -10.49 12.80 11.00
CA GLY A 238 -11.64 13.02 11.89
C GLY A 238 -11.30 12.96 13.36
N ASN A 239 -10.37 12.08 13.78
CA ASN A 239 -9.96 11.98 15.18
C ASN A 239 -8.86 12.97 15.56
N LEU A 240 -7.90 13.25 14.68
CA LEU A 240 -6.72 14.07 15.02
C LEU A 240 -6.83 15.50 14.50
N GLY A 241 -7.72 15.76 13.55
CA GLY A 241 -7.74 16.99 12.78
C GLY A 241 -6.68 17.05 11.68
N ALA A 242 -6.93 17.84 10.65
CA ALA A 242 -6.06 17.94 9.47
C ALA A 242 -4.67 18.50 9.82
N GLY A 243 -4.60 19.54 10.66
CA GLY A 243 -3.34 20.18 11.04
C GLY A 243 -2.37 19.24 11.75
N LEU A 244 -2.85 18.50 12.75
CA LEU A 244 -2.02 17.53 13.47
C LEU A 244 -1.65 16.34 12.58
N THR A 245 -2.60 15.82 11.78
CA THR A 245 -2.36 14.72 10.85
C THR A 245 -1.26 15.05 9.83
N ALA A 246 -1.19 16.28 9.34
CA ALA A 246 -0.17 16.73 8.40
C ALA A 246 1.25 16.81 9.01
N GLN A 247 1.35 17.12 10.31
CA GLN A 247 2.63 17.30 11.00
C GLN A 247 3.23 16.00 11.53
N LEU A 248 2.40 15.03 11.88
CA LEU A 248 2.84 13.75 12.42
C LEU A 248 3.52 12.90 11.36
N ASN A 249 4.63 12.23 11.72
CA ASN A 249 5.30 11.26 10.83
C ASN A 249 4.41 10.03 10.58
N HIS A 250 3.74 9.57 11.63
CA HIS A 250 2.88 8.38 11.59
C HIS A 250 1.52 8.66 12.24
N PRO A 251 0.63 9.43 11.58
CA PRO A 251 -0.64 9.87 12.18
C PRO A 251 -1.55 8.71 12.57
N PHE A 252 -1.58 7.63 11.79
CA PHE A 252 -2.38 6.45 12.11
C PHE A 252 -1.90 5.74 13.39
N PHE A 253 -0.60 5.71 13.67
CA PHE A 253 -0.09 5.16 14.93
C PHE A 253 -0.40 6.05 16.13
N THR A 254 -0.38 7.36 15.93
CA THR A 254 -0.83 8.29 16.98
C THR A 254 -2.31 8.07 17.27
N LEU A 255 -3.13 7.86 16.26
CA LEU A 255 -4.53 7.48 16.44
C LEU A 255 -4.64 6.19 17.28
N LEU A 256 -3.88 5.15 16.97
CA LEU A 256 -3.85 3.90 17.73
C LEU A 256 -3.49 4.09 19.20
N ARG A 257 -2.53 4.97 19.50
CA ARG A 257 -2.13 5.27 20.88
C ARG A 257 -3.20 6.05 21.64
N ASN A 258 -3.98 6.88 20.95
CA ASN A 258 -5.04 7.67 21.55
C ASN A 258 -6.33 6.86 21.82
N ILE A 259 -6.47 5.69 21.20
CA ILE A 259 -7.57 4.76 21.51
C ILE A 259 -7.25 4.09 22.84
N SER A 260 -7.73 4.68 23.94
CA SER A 260 -7.67 4.07 25.26
C SER A 260 -8.68 2.92 25.34
N LEU A 261 -8.21 1.73 24.98
CA LEU A 261 -8.93 0.49 25.28
C LEU A 261 -8.79 0.22 26.78
N PHE A 262 -9.80 0.63 27.58
CA PHE A 262 -9.86 0.36 29.01
C PHE A 262 -8.47 0.43 29.67
N HIS A 263 -8.21 1.26 30.63
CA HIS A 263 -6.93 1.47 31.33
C HIS A 263 -6.00 0.25 31.53
N ALA A 264 -6.41 -0.93 31.08
CA ALA A 264 -5.70 -2.21 31.20
C ALA A 264 -4.79 -2.59 30.01
N VAL A 265 -4.86 -1.92 28.84
CA VAL A 265 -4.17 -2.40 27.62
C VAL A 265 -3.34 -1.31 26.95
N GLU A 266 -2.51 -0.61 27.72
CA GLU A 266 -1.46 0.27 27.16
C GLU A 266 -0.49 -0.47 26.22
N ARG A 267 -0.38 -1.79 26.35
CA ARG A 267 0.51 -2.64 25.52
C ARG A 267 -0.13 -3.18 24.25
N PHE A 268 -1.44 -3.04 24.05
CA PHE A 268 -2.11 -3.53 22.85
C PHE A 268 -1.65 -2.76 21.60
N GLY A 269 -1.40 -1.45 21.74
CA GLY A 269 -0.80 -0.63 20.68
C GLY A 269 0.55 -1.18 20.20
N ALA A 270 1.41 -1.64 21.09
CA ALA A 270 2.72 -2.21 20.73
C ALA A 270 2.59 -3.56 20.00
N LEU A 271 1.64 -4.42 20.41
CA LEU A 271 1.35 -5.68 19.70
C LEU A 271 0.81 -5.46 18.30
N VAL A 272 -0.13 -4.52 18.16
CA VAL A 272 -0.70 -4.14 16.85
C VAL A 272 0.39 -3.55 15.96
N ILE A 273 1.24 -2.68 16.50
CA ILE A 273 2.37 -2.09 15.79
C ILE A 273 3.36 -3.18 15.37
N GLY A 274 3.70 -4.13 16.24
CA GLY A 274 4.58 -5.25 15.94
C GLY A 274 4.04 -6.11 14.81
N LEU A 275 2.74 -6.40 14.79
CA LEU A 275 2.05 -7.16 13.73
C LEU A 275 2.05 -6.42 12.38
N TRP A 276 2.12 -5.08 12.37
CA TRP A 276 2.02 -4.25 11.17
C TRP A 276 3.37 -3.81 10.60
N VAL A 277 4.44 -4.04 11.32
CA VAL A 277 5.81 -3.77 10.87
C VAL A 277 6.41 -5.01 10.21
N LEU A 278 5.86 -6.21 10.48
CA LEU A 278 6.35 -7.49 9.95
C LEU A 278 6.03 -7.78 8.46
N PRO A 279 4.95 -7.27 7.81
CA PRO A 279 4.72 -7.52 6.39
C PRO A 279 5.51 -6.63 5.46
#